data_e847f3f34547ad6dd5db9b7b05cbc321
#
_entry.id   e847f3f34547ad6dd5db9b7b05cbc321
#
_cell.length_a   1.000
_cell.length_b   1.000
_cell.length_c   1.000
_cell.angle_alpha   90.00
_cell.angle_beta   90.00
_cell.angle_gamma   90.00
#
_symmetry.space_group_name_H-M   'P 1'
#
loop_
_entity.id
_entity.type
_entity.pdbx_description
1 polymer ?
#
loop_
_entity_poly.entity_id
_entity_poly.type
_entity_poly.pdbx_seq_one_letter_code
_entity_poly.pdbx_strand_id
1 'polypeptide(L)'
;MNRSNRTFFYLKNQEDCKIRVQKYFNIMPQTSNRGKIMPESPIRKLVPLSDKAKERGVKVYHLNIGQPDVPTPAVAFDALKKIDRKVLEYSPSDGIKSLRVKLAKYYHEFNIDVTEKDIIVTTGGSEAVNFAFMSCLDPGDEIIVPEPAYANYTAFAIGAGAIVKPVVSTIEDGFALPPIEKFEELITPRTKGILICNPNNPTGYLYTQTEMNKIRDLVKKYDLYLFSDEVYREFCYTGAPYISAFHLKGIEDNVILFDSVSKRYNECGLRIGALVTKNEAVRKCVMKFCQARLSPPLIGQIIAEASIDTPKDYMLKMYNEYVERRKFLIDGLNRIPGVYTPIPMGAFYTVARLPIDDADKFCAWLLSDFQYEGQTVMMAPASGFYTAKDLGKDEVRLAYVIEKEDLAKALFVLRKALEVYPGRTI
;
A
#
# COMPACT_ATOMS: atom_id res chain seq x y z
N MET A 1 -17.20 32.90 67.48
CA MET A 1 -16.91 31.93 66.41
C MET A 1 -15.42 32.07 66.03
N ASN A 2 -14.68 31.00 66.27
CA ASN A 2 -13.24 31.02 66.39
C ASN A 2 -12.49 31.22 65.03
N ARG A 3 -11.58 32.20 65.02
CA ARG A 3 -10.67 32.43 63.86
C ARG A 3 -9.78 31.21 63.52
N SER A 4 -9.58 30.30 64.43
CA SER A 4 -8.73 29.10 64.25
C SER A 4 -9.33 28.08 63.30
N ASN A 5 -10.66 27.95 63.17
CA ASN A 5 -11.30 26.97 62.29
C ASN A 5 -11.28 27.39 60.80
N ARG A 6 -11.20 28.70 60.49
CA ARG A 6 -11.10 29.14 59.09
C ARG A 6 -9.70 28.92 58.49
N THR A 7 -8.66 29.08 59.31
CA THR A 7 -7.28 28.88 58.87
C THR A 7 -6.97 27.40 58.63
N PHE A 8 -7.53 26.49 59.45
CA PHE A 8 -7.38 25.06 59.28
C PHE A 8 -8.10 24.52 58.03
N PHE A 9 -9.27 25.05 57.69
CA PHE A 9 -10.01 24.68 56.46
C PHE A 9 -9.31 25.19 55.18
N TYR A 10 -8.68 26.36 55.24
CA TYR A 10 -7.97 26.96 54.11
C TYR A 10 -6.64 26.22 53.84
N LEU A 11 -5.92 25.78 54.90
CA LEU A 11 -4.70 25.00 54.79
C LEU A 11 -4.99 23.58 54.27
N LYS A 12 -6.04 22.93 54.73
CA LYS A 12 -6.45 21.59 54.27
C LYS A 12 -6.85 21.59 52.79
N ASN A 13 -7.57 22.65 52.34
CA ASN A 13 -7.90 22.81 50.95
C ASN A 13 -6.68 23.11 50.05
N GLN A 14 -5.64 23.79 50.58
CA GLN A 14 -4.42 24.03 49.79
C GLN A 14 -3.54 22.78 49.68
N GLU A 15 -3.45 21.93 50.73
CA GLU A 15 -2.75 20.66 50.66
C GLU A 15 -3.48 19.66 49.76
N ASP A 16 -4.80 19.54 49.84
CA ASP A 16 -5.61 18.72 48.95
C ASP A 16 -5.52 19.22 47.51
N CYS A 17 -5.46 20.52 47.28
CA CYS A 17 -5.26 21.11 45.95
C CYS A 17 -3.82 20.82 45.43
N LYS A 18 -2.81 20.95 46.30
CA LYS A 18 -1.40 20.62 45.96
C LYS A 18 -1.24 19.12 45.66
N ILE A 19 -1.85 18.23 46.46
CA ILE A 19 -1.82 16.79 46.25
C ILE A 19 -2.57 16.42 44.95
N ARG A 20 -3.72 17.05 44.66
CA ARG A 20 -4.41 16.88 43.37
C ARG A 20 -3.55 17.39 42.20
N VAL A 21 -2.99 18.59 42.31
CA VAL A 21 -2.12 19.16 41.26
C VAL A 21 -0.88 18.28 41.09
N GLN A 22 -0.22 17.80 42.18
CA GLN A 22 0.95 16.94 42.10
C GLN A 22 0.62 15.55 41.49
N LYS A 23 -0.58 15.04 41.75
CA LYS A 23 -1.09 13.81 41.09
C LYS A 23 -1.34 13.97 39.58
N TYR A 24 -1.65 15.17 39.13
CA TYR A 24 -1.79 15.49 37.69
C TYR A 24 -0.44 15.78 37.01
N PHE A 25 0.58 16.27 37.74
CA PHE A 25 1.89 16.57 37.15
C PHE A 25 2.77 15.34 36.89
N ASN A 26 2.45 14.18 37.49
CA ASN A 26 3.20 12.95 37.29
C ASN A 26 2.57 11.98 36.27
N ILE A 27 1.49 12.35 35.58
CA ILE A 27 0.87 11.53 34.52
C ILE A 27 1.35 12.10 33.20
N MET A 28 2.31 11.41 32.54
CA MET A 28 2.67 11.73 31.16
C MET A 28 1.42 11.63 30.28
N PRO A 29 1.22 12.57 29.35
CA PRO A 29 0.12 12.49 28.39
C PRO A 29 0.10 11.12 27.69
N GLN A 30 -1.06 10.48 27.67
CA GLN A 30 -1.23 9.19 27.01
C GLN A 30 -1.47 9.39 25.51
N THR A 31 -0.91 8.50 24.71
CA THR A 31 -1.23 8.43 23.26
C THR A 31 -2.69 8.09 23.06
N SER A 32 -3.27 8.51 21.92
CA SER A 32 -4.67 8.19 21.58
C SER A 32 -4.88 6.68 21.44
N ASN A 33 -6.10 6.20 21.67
CA ASN A 33 -6.45 4.80 21.42
C ASN A 33 -6.20 4.42 19.94
N ARG A 34 -6.49 5.33 19.00
CA ARG A 34 -6.18 5.15 17.58
C ARG A 34 -4.69 4.88 17.36
N GLY A 35 -3.80 5.65 17.99
CA GLY A 35 -2.36 5.44 17.90
C GLY A 35 -1.90 4.10 18.51
N LYS A 36 -2.59 3.61 19.55
CA LYS A 36 -2.25 2.33 20.20
C LYS A 36 -2.65 1.12 19.34
N ILE A 37 -3.74 1.20 18.57
CA ILE A 37 -4.22 0.11 17.72
C ILE A 37 -3.64 0.16 16.29
N MET A 38 -2.90 1.23 15.93
CA MET A 38 -2.26 1.35 14.62
C MET A 38 -1.26 0.22 14.42
N PRO A 39 -1.40 -0.61 13.36
CA PRO A 39 -0.50 -1.73 13.14
C PRO A 39 0.90 -1.26 12.72
N GLU A 40 1.92 -2.01 13.13
CA GLU A 40 3.26 -1.86 12.58
C GLU A 40 3.29 -2.37 11.14
N SER A 41 4.11 -1.70 10.31
CA SER A 41 4.26 -2.13 8.91
C SER A 41 5.00 -3.46 8.82
N PRO A 42 4.39 -4.53 8.26
CA PRO A 42 5.06 -5.82 8.07
C PRO A 42 6.28 -5.71 7.14
N ILE A 43 6.30 -4.69 6.31
CA ILE A 43 7.38 -4.41 5.34
C ILE A 43 8.58 -3.76 6.02
N ARG A 44 8.35 -2.95 7.06
CA ARG A 44 9.37 -2.07 7.66
C ARG A 44 9.77 -2.44 9.09
N LYS A 45 8.96 -3.21 9.82
CA LYS A 45 9.25 -3.59 11.22
C LYS A 45 10.59 -4.30 11.41
N LEU A 46 11.08 -4.98 10.36
CA LEU A 46 12.37 -5.69 10.38
C LEU A 46 13.58 -4.83 9.96
N VAL A 47 13.38 -3.55 9.57
CA VAL A 47 14.49 -2.65 9.16
C VAL A 47 15.57 -2.54 10.23
N PRO A 48 15.28 -2.39 11.54
CA PRO A 48 16.32 -2.33 12.56
C PRO A 48 17.20 -3.59 12.63
N LEU A 49 16.64 -4.78 12.35
CA LEU A 49 17.41 -6.02 12.29
C LEU A 49 18.30 -6.06 11.05
N SER A 50 17.77 -5.61 9.90
CA SER A 50 18.53 -5.49 8.65
C SER A 50 19.73 -4.54 8.80
N ASP A 51 19.53 -3.40 9.47
CA ASP A 51 20.62 -2.44 9.69
C ASP A 51 21.71 -3.03 10.58
N LYS A 52 21.34 -3.72 11.66
CA LYS A 52 22.30 -4.46 12.49
C LYS A 52 23.03 -5.57 11.73
N ALA A 53 22.36 -6.26 10.80
CA ALA A 53 23.03 -7.26 9.92
C ALA A 53 24.08 -6.59 9.04
N LYS A 54 23.76 -5.46 8.43
CA LYS A 54 24.71 -4.66 7.62
C LYS A 54 25.88 -4.13 8.42
N GLU A 55 25.65 -3.68 9.69
CA GLU A 55 26.70 -3.26 10.62
C GLU A 55 27.69 -4.41 10.92
N ARG A 56 27.22 -5.67 10.90
CA ARG A 56 28.06 -6.87 11.02
C ARG A 56 28.76 -7.25 9.70
N GLY A 57 28.61 -6.46 8.63
CA GLY A 57 29.18 -6.74 7.31
C GLY A 57 28.39 -7.74 6.47
N VAL A 58 27.15 -8.09 6.86
CA VAL A 58 26.30 -9.02 6.13
C VAL A 58 25.60 -8.30 4.97
N LYS A 59 25.73 -8.81 3.74
CA LYS A 59 24.96 -8.33 2.59
C LYS A 59 23.50 -8.79 2.72
N VAL A 60 22.55 -7.85 2.71
CA VAL A 60 21.11 -8.15 2.79
C VAL A 60 20.47 -7.95 1.43
N TYR A 61 19.87 -9.01 0.86
CA TYR A 61 19.05 -8.93 -0.35
C TYR A 61 17.62 -8.53 0.02
N HIS A 62 17.20 -7.34 -0.43
CA HIS A 62 15.91 -6.77 -0.07
C HIS A 62 14.78 -7.20 -1.03
N LEU A 63 14.07 -8.26 -0.68
CA LEU A 63 12.84 -8.73 -1.37
C LEU A 63 11.56 -8.28 -0.64
N ASN A 64 11.70 -7.53 0.46
CA ASN A 64 10.58 -7.07 1.29
C ASN A 64 9.91 -5.80 0.78
N ILE A 65 10.60 -4.97 -0.01
CA ILE A 65 10.12 -3.65 -0.43
C ILE A 65 9.91 -3.61 -1.96
N GLY A 66 8.74 -3.12 -2.37
CA GLY A 66 8.42 -2.92 -3.79
C GLY A 66 8.90 -1.57 -4.30
N GLN A 67 10.18 -1.31 -4.18
CA GLN A 67 10.84 -0.16 -4.77
C GLN A 67 11.66 -0.64 -5.97
N PRO A 68 11.23 -0.31 -7.20
CA PRO A 68 11.97 -0.66 -8.41
C PRO A 68 13.41 -0.14 -8.41
N ASP A 69 14.34 -0.93 -8.97
CA ASP A 69 15.73 -0.55 -9.18
C ASP A 69 16.02 -0.12 -10.64
N VAL A 70 15.05 -0.30 -11.53
CA VAL A 70 15.15 0.19 -12.91
C VAL A 70 15.31 1.71 -12.87
N PRO A 71 16.26 2.29 -13.64
CA PRO A 71 16.49 3.75 -13.61
C PRO A 71 15.24 4.56 -13.91
N THR A 72 15.02 5.63 -13.15
CA THR A 72 14.00 6.65 -13.45
C THR A 72 14.20 7.22 -14.87
N PRO A 73 13.14 7.49 -15.65
CA PRO A 73 13.26 8.03 -17.00
C PRO A 73 14.12 9.30 -17.07
N ALA A 74 14.96 9.42 -18.09
CA ALA A 74 15.84 10.58 -18.27
C ALA A 74 15.06 11.91 -18.33
N VAL A 75 13.87 11.91 -18.92
CA VAL A 75 13.01 13.10 -19.01
C VAL A 75 12.65 13.70 -17.64
N ALA A 76 12.60 12.89 -16.59
CA ALA A 76 12.39 13.34 -15.22
C ALA A 76 13.55 14.20 -14.71
N PHE A 77 14.78 13.71 -14.87
CA PHE A 77 15.99 14.43 -14.47
C PHE A 77 16.25 15.67 -15.34
N ASP A 78 15.90 15.60 -16.63
CA ASP A 78 16.00 16.75 -17.53
C ASP A 78 15.01 17.84 -17.16
N ALA A 79 13.79 17.48 -16.74
CA ALA A 79 12.82 18.44 -16.20
C ALA A 79 13.34 19.10 -14.91
N LEU A 80 13.93 18.30 -14.00
CA LEU A 80 14.52 18.82 -12.76
C LEU A 80 15.63 19.87 -13.04
N LYS A 81 16.54 19.58 -13.99
CA LYS A 81 17.63 20.49 -14.38
C LYS A 81 17.12 21.80 -15.01
N LYS A 82 15.94 21.77 -15.65
CA LYS A 82 15.33 22.93 -16.32
C LYS A 82 14.50 23.81 -15.40
N ILE A 83 14.40 23.49 -14.11
CA ILE A 83 13.66 24.33 -13.16
C ILE A 83 14.44 25.62 -12.92
N ASP A 84 13.96 26.71 -13.53
CA ASP A 84 14.47 28.07 -13.34
C ASP A 84 13.38 28.92 -12.67
N ARG A 85 13.24 28.78 -11.35
CA ARG A 85 12.27 29.51 -10.53
C ARG A 85 12.96 30.23 -9.40
N LYS A 86 12.62 31.51 -9.22
CA LYS A 86 13.13 32.32 -8.10
C LYS A 86 12.42 32.03 -6.79
N VAL A 87 11.17 31.54 -6.86
CA VAL A 87 10.32 31.21 -5.72
C VAL A 87 9.66 29.86 -5.98
N LEU A 88 9.57 29.02 -4.96
CA LEU A 88 8.80 27.78 -4.98
C LEU A 88 7.44 28.04 -4.32
N GLU A 89 6.52 28.58 -5.11
CA GLU A 89 5.18 28.95 -4.69
C GLU A 89 4.28 27.73 -4.49
N TYR A 90 3.16 27.91 -3.77
CA TYR A 90 2.09 26.91 -3.72
C TYR A 90 1.50 26.69 -5.11
N SER A 91 1.32 25.45 -5.50
CA SER A 91 0.50 25.09 -6.67
C SER A 91 -0.99 25.07 -6.29
N PRO A 92 -1.92 24.99 -7.26
CA PRO A 92 -3.34 24.76 -6.96
C PRO A 92 -3.53 23.53 -6.07
N SER A 93 -4.53 23.56 -5.18
CA SER A 93 -4.76 22.49 -4.20
C SER A 93 -5.11 21.14 -4.83
N ASP A 94 -5.72 21.15 -6.01
CA ASP A 94 -6.00 19.97 -6.83
C ASP A 94 -4.86 19.57 -7.77
N GLY A 95 -3.74 20.31 -7.73
CA GLY A 95 -2.56 20.09 -8.56
C GLY A 95 -2.51 20.95 -9.82
N ILE A 96 -1.34 20.98 -10.45
CA ILE A 96 -1.07 21.75 -11.67
C ILE A 96 -1.99 21.26 -12.80
N LYS A 97 -2.68 22.21 -13.47
CA LYS A 97 -3.65 21.89 -14.53
C LYS A 97 -3.01 21.14 -15.70
N SER A 98 -1.82 21.51 -16.13
CA SER A 98 -1.13 20.84 -17.25
C SER A 98 -0.81 19.37 -16.92
N LEU A 99 -0.39 19.07 -15.69
CA LEU A 99 -0.21 17.70 -15.21
C LEU A 99 -1.53 16.92 -15.26
N ARG A 100 -2.64 17.50 -14.77
CA ARG A 100 -3.96 16.83 -14.80
C ARG A 100 -4.45 16.56 -16.22
N VAL A 101 -4.21 17.50 -17.15
CA VAL A 101 -4.50 17.30 -18.59
C VAL A 101 -3.68 16.16 -19.17
N LYS A 102 -2.38 16.07 -18.85
CA LYS A 102 -1.54 14.95 -19.31
C LYS A 102 -1.96 13.62 -18.68
N LEU A 103 -2.31 13.60 -17.40
CA LEU A 103 -2.83 12.40 -16.74
C LEU A 103 -4.14 11.94 -17.41
N ALA A 104 -5.06 12.86 -17.75
CA ALA A 104 -6.29 12.49 -18.48
C ALA A 104 -5.96 11.83 -19.83
N LYS A 105 -5.01 12.38 -20.60
CA LYS A 105 -4.56 11.76 -21.87
C LYS A 105 -3.96 10.38 -21.64
N TYR A 106 -3.12 10.23 -20.62
CA TYR A 106 -2.57 8.94 -20.23
C TYR A 106 -3.67 7.92 -19.89
N TYR A 107 -4.71 8.30 -19.14
CA TYR A 107 -5.83 7.41 -18.82
C TYR A 107 -6.62 7.01 -20.10
N HIS A 108 -6.78 7.93 -21.05
CA HIS A 108 -7.43 7.61 -22.34
C HIS A 108 -6.66 6.54 -23.14
N GLU A 109 -5.34 6.40 -22.99
CA GLU A 109 -4.57 5.30 -23.62
C GLU A 109 -5.02 3.92 -23.11
N PHE A 110 -5.61 3.86 -21.92
CA PHE A 110 -6.21 2.67 -21.31
C PHE A 110 -7.75 2.62 -21.47
N ASN A 111 -8.33 3.45 -22.33
CA ASN A 111 -9.78 3.58 -22.50
C ASN A 111 -10.52 3.99 -21.22
N ILE A 112 -9.85 4.65 -20.28
CA ILE A 112 -10.44 5.23 -19.09
C ILE A 112 -10.91 6.63 -19.45
N ASP A 113 -12.23 6.80 -19.58
CA ASP A 113 -12.88 8.04 -19.98
C ASP A 113 -13.02 9.01 -18.81
N VAL A 114 -11.98 9.80 -18.56
CA VAL A 114 -11.94 10.86 -17.53
C VAL A 114 -11.30 12.13 -18.06
N THR A 115 -11.63 13.26 -17.47
CA THR A 115 -11.09 14.57 -17.81
C THR A 115 -10.18 15.09 -16.70
N GLU A 116 -9.47 16.19 -16.95
CA GLU A 116 -8.66 16.85 -15.93
C GLU A 116 -9.47 17.34 -14.72
N LYS A 117 -10.80 17.48 -14.86
CA LYS A 117 -11.71 17.87 -13.76
C LYS A 117 -12.00 16.72 -12.80
N ASP A 118 -11.85 15.49 -13.26
CA ASP A 118 -12.09 14.28 -12.47
C ASP A 118 -10.86 13.85 -11.67
N ILE A 119 -9.70 14.54 -11.88
CA ILE A 119 -8.40 14.20 -11.34
C ILE A 119 -7.98 15.21 -10.27
N ILE A 120 -7.61 14.70 -9.10
CA ILE A 120 -6.99 15.46 -8.01
C ILE A 120 -5.60 14.89 -7.77
N VAL A 121 -4.55 15.71 -7.92
CA VAL A 121 -3.17 15.32 -7.62
C VAL A 121 -2.96 15.25 -6.12
N THR A 122 -2.32 14.17 -5.68
CA THR A 122 -2.07 13.87 -4.27
C THR A 122 -0.58 13.64 -3.97
N THR A 123 -0.22 13.67 -2.70
CA THR A 123 1.13 13.34 -2.22
C THR A 123 1.33 11.80 -2.21
N GLY A 124 1.37 11.22 -3.41
CA GLY A 124 1.37 9.77 -3.65
C GLY A 124 0.01 9.12 -3.43
N GLY A 125 -0.10 7.83 -3.79
CA GLY A 125 -1.33 7.05 -3.63
C GLY A 125 -1.82 7.00 -2.17
N SER A 126 -0.93 7.04 -1.19
CA SER A 126 -1.30 7.03 0.23
C SER A 126 -2.19 8.21 0.64
N GLU A 127 -1.93 9.42 0.14
CA GLU A 127 -2.81 10.57 0.40
C GLU A 127 -4.14 10.42 -0.35
N ALA A 128 -4.13 9.85 -1.56
CA ALA A 128 -5.35 9.57 -2.32
C ALA A 128 -6.30 8.66 -1.53
N VAL A 129 -5.79 7.55 -0.97
CA VAL A 129 -6.58 6.64 -0.11
C VAL A 129 -7.07 7.36 1.14
N ASN A 130 -6.20 8.11 1.84
CA ASN A 130 -6.58 8.84 3.05
C ASN A 130 -7.70 9.87 2.79
N PHE A 131 -7.57 10.66 1.73
CA PHE A 131 -8.57 11.68 1.41
C PHE A 131 -9.90 11.05 0.96
N ALA A 132 -9.86 9.93 0.22
CA ALA A 132 -11.05 9.18 -0.13
C ALA A 132 -11.76 8.65 1.12
N PHE A 133 -11.04 8.01 2.03
CA PHE A 133 -11.62 7.46 3.24
C PHE A 133 -12.20 8.55 4.14
N MET A 134 -11.45 9.65 4.38
CA MET A 134 -11.96 10.78 5.15
C MET A 134 -13.16 11.50 4.49
N SER A 135 -13.31 11.38 3.17
CA SER A 135 -14.43 12.02 2.45
C SER A 135 -15.67 11.14 2.36
N CYS A 136 -15.51 9.80 2.42
CA CYS A 136 -16.57 8.85 2.13
C CYS A 136 -16.99 8.00 3.34
N LEU A 137 -16.22 8.02 4.44
CA LEU A 137 -16.42 7.16 5.59
C LEU A 137 -16.49 7.98 6.88
N ASP A 138 -17.46 7.65 7.70
CA ASP A 138 -17.60 8.14 9.08
C ASP A 138 -17.02 7.11 10.09
N PRO A 139 -16.71 7.52 11.33
CA PRO A 139 -16.29 6.58 12.36
C PRO A 139 -17.31 5.46 12.59
N GLY A 140 -16.87 4.21 12.46
CA GLY A 140 -17.70 3.01 12.57
C GLY A 140 -18.27 2.50 11.24
N ASP A 141 -18.07 3.21 10.13
CA ASP A 141 -18.36 2.67 8.80
C ASP A 141 -17.45 1.51 8.43
N GLU A 142 -17.94 0.65 7.55
CA GLU A 142 -17.27 -0.59 7.17
C GLU A 142 -16.87 -0.57 5.70
N ILE A 143 -15.67 -1.11 5.40
CA ILE A 143 -15.20 -1.37 4.03
C ILE A 143 -14.85 -2.85 3.90
N ILE A 144 -15.29 -3.47 2.81
CA ILE A 144 -14.96 -4.87 2.49
C ILE A 144 -13.67 -4.88 1.68
N VAL A 145 -12.71 -5.72 2.09
CA VAL A 145 -11.39 -5.81 1.45
C VAL A 145 -11.04 -7.28 1.20
N PRO A 146 -10.79 -7.69 -0.05
CA PRO A 146 -10.20 -9.00 -0.33
C PRO A 146 -8.79 -9.08 0.27
N GLU A 147 -8.53 -10.14 1.05
CA GLU A 147 -7.22 -10.37 1.67
C GLU A 147 -6.57 -11.65 1.11
N PRO A 148 -5.21 -11.67 1.06
CA PRO A 148 -4.26 -10.69 1.62
C PRO A 148 -4.27 -9.39 0.82
N ALA A 149 -4.14 -8.25 1.53
CA ALA A 149 -4.24 -6.91 0.98
C ALA A 149 -3.04 -6.05 1.39
N TYR A 150 -2.82 -4.95 0.68
CA TYR A 150 -1.76 -4.00 1.06
C TYR A 150 -1.95 -3.50 2.50
N ALA A 151 -0.99 -3.81 3.37
CA ALA A 151 -1.11 -3.63 4.82
C ALA A 151 -1.52 -2.20 5.25
N ASN A 152 -1.17 -1.17 4.47
CA ASN A 152 -1.50 0.20 4.82
C ASN A 152 -3.00 0.53 4.66
N TYR A 153 -3.80 -0.28 3.95
CA TYR A 153 -5.24 -0.02 3.86
C TYR A 153 -5.90 -0.09 5.24
N THR A 154 -5.52 -1.06 6.06
CA THR A 154 -5.96 -1.17 7.46
C THR A 154 -5.55 0.06 8.27
N ALA A 155 -4.31 0.53 8.10
CA ALA A 155 -3.84 1.74 8.77
C ALA A 155 -4.64 2.99 8.36
N PHE A 156 -4.95 3.14 7.06
CA PHE A 156 -5.77 4.25 6.57
C PHE A 156 -7.22 4.17 7.06
N ALA A 157 -7.81 2.96 7.09
CA ALA A 157 -9.15 2.75 7.64
C ALA A 157 -9.20 3.12 9.14
N ILE A 158 -8.25 2.65 9.95
CA ILE A 158 -8.10 3.04 11.36
C ILE A 158 -7.95 4.57 11.48
N GLY A 159 -7.14 5.18 10.60
CA GLY A 159 -6.95 6.63 10.53
C GLY A 159 -8.27 7.38 10.35
N ALA A 160 -9.14 6.92 9.47
CA ALA A 160 -10.48 7.47 9.23
C ALA A 160 -11.53 7.05 10.28
N GLY A 161 -11.20 6.08 11.14
CA GLY A 161 -12.14 5.50 12.12
C GLY A 161 -13.02 4.40 11.54
N ALA A 162 -12.76 3.96 10.32
CA ALA A 162 -13.50 2.90 9.64
C ALA A 162 -12.99 1.49 10.01
N ILE A 163 -13.82 0.48 9.74
CA ILE A 163 -13.58 -0.91 10.06
C ILE A 163 -13.38 -1.70 8.76
N VAL A 164 -12.27 -2.44 8.67
CA VAL A 164 -12.02 -3.37 7.58
C VAL A 164 -12.77 -4.68 7.84
N LYS A 165 -13.54 -5.13 6.86
CA LYS A 165 -14.24 -6.43 6.82
C LYS A 165 -13.52 -7.32 5.79
N PRO A 166 -12.67 -8.28 6.20
CA PRO A 166 -11.90 -9.08 5.28
C PRO A 166 -12.73 -10.14 4.58
N VAL A 167 -12.47 -10.35 3.29
CA VAL A 167 -12.86 -11.55 2.53
C VAL A 167 -11.59 -12.25 2.11
N VAL A 168 -11.34 -13.44 2.68
CA VAL A 168 -10.05 -14.11 2.52
C VAL A 168 -10.01 -14.92 1.23
N SER A 169 -9.01 -14.68 0.39
CA SER A 169 -8.56 -15.56 -0.70
C SER A 169 -7.40 -16.45 -0.23
N THR A 170 -7.22 -17.59 -0.89
CA THR A 170 -6.22 -18.58 -0.49
C THR A 170 -5.13 -18.76 -1.53
N ILE A 171 -3.95 -19.19 -1.10
CA ILE A 171 -2.84 -19.49 -1.99
C ILE A 171 -3.14 -20.70 -2.88
N GLU A 172 -3.97 -21.65 -2.41
CA GLU A 172 -4.43 -22.82 -3.16
C GLU A 172 -5.22 -22.42 -4.40
N ASP A 173 -6.04 -21.37 -4.30
CA ASP A 173 -6.85 -20.83 -5.39
C ASP A 173 -6.07 -19.77 -6.20
N GLY A 174 -4.75 -19.63 -5.98
CA GLY A 174 -3.91 -18.62 -6.61
C GLY A 174 -4.30 -17.19 -6.24
N PHE A 175 -4.98 -17.01 -5.10
CA PHE A 175 -5.54 -15.74 -4.62
C PHE A 175 -6.64 -15.15 -5.52
N ALA A 176 -7.39 -15.98 -6.23
CA ALA A 176 -8.56 -15.57 -7.00
C ALA A 176 -9.59 -14.86 -6.11
N LEU A 177 -10.45 -14.04 -6.74
CA LEU A 177 -11.54 -13.39 -6.01
C LEU A 177 -12.41 -14.45 -5.31
N PRO A 178 -12.59 -14.39 -4.00
CA PRO A 178 -13.50 -15.30 -3.30
C PRO A 178 -14.93 -15.23 -3.87
N PRO A 179 -15.76 -16.27 -3.67
CA PRO A 179 -17.15 -16.23 -4.09
C PRO A 179 -17.85 -14.95 -3.68
N ILE A 180 -18.59 -14.32 -4.61
CA ILE A 180 -19.19 -12.98 -4.38
C ILE A 180 -20.20 -12.99 -3.23
N GLU A 181 -20.77 -14.15 -2.93
CA GLU A 181 -21.68 -14.40 -1.81
C GLU A 181 -21.00 -14.11 -0.47
N LYS A 182 -19.67 -14.36 -0.37
CA LYS A 182 -18.89 -14.05 0.83
C LYS A 182 -18.77 -12.54 1.08
N PHE A 183 -18.74 -11.75 0.02
CA PHE A 183 -18.81 -10.29 0.14
C PHE A 183 -20.20 -9.86 0.60
N GLU A 184 -21.23 -10.45 0.04
CA GLU A 184 -22.62 -10.09 0.33
C GLU A 184 -22.99 -10.44 1.80
N GLU A 185 -22.50 -11.55 2.34
CA GLU A 185 -22.65 -11.94 3.75
C GLU A 185 -22.08 -10.91 4.74
N LEU A 186 -21.10 -10.10 4.33
CA LEU A 186 -20.47 -9.08 5.17
C LEU A 186 -21.16 -7.71 5.10
N ILE A 187 -22.10 -7.52 4.16
CA ILE A 187 -22.78 -6.23 3.98
C ILE A 187 -23.74 -5.95 5.13
N THR A 188 -23.55 -4.80 5.76
CA THR A 188 -24.41 -4.27 6.82
C THR A 188 -24.86 -2.87 6.46
N PRO A 189 -25.81 -2.24 7.18
CA PRO A 189 -26.16 -0.83 6.97
C PRO A 189 -24.98 0.16 7.13
N ARG A 190 -23.86 -0.27 7.72
CA ARG A 190 -22.65 0.52 7.88
C ARG A 190 -21.64 0.30 6.75
N THR A 191 -21.84 -0.68 5.90
CA THR A 191 -20.94 -0.93 4.78
C THR A 191 -21.06 0.18 3.75
N LYS A 192 -19.96 0.87 3.45
CA LYS A 192 -19.91 2.00 2.52
C LYS A 192 -19.19 1.67 1.22
N GLY A 193 -18.33 0.67 1.20
CA GLY A 193 -17.58 0.38 -0.01
C GLY A 193 -16.82 -0.94 0.00
N ILE A 194 -16.33 -1.27 -1.18
CA ILE A 194 -15.39 -2.36 -1.44
C ILE A 194 -14.09 -1.72 -1.90
N LEU A 195 -12.95 -2.18 -1.35
CA LEU A 195 -11.62 -1.77 -1.79
C LEU A 195 -10.93 -2.94 -2.48
N ILE A 196 -10.47 -2.72 -3.71
CA ILE A 196 -9.64 -3.66 -4.45
C ILE A 196 -8.31 -3.02 -4.86
N CYS A 197 -7.28 -3.85 -5.04
CA CYS A 197 -6.03 -3.49 -5.69
C CYS A 197 -5.87 -4.35 -6.94
N ASN A 198 -5.81 -3.72 -8.12
CA ASN A 198 -5.78 -4.43 -9.40
C ASN A 198 -4.74 -3.82 -10.35
N PRO A 199 -3.65 -4.53 -10.66
CA PRO A 199 -3.16 -5.81 -10.11
C PRO A 199 -2.84 -5.74 -8.62
N ASN A 200 -2.97 -6.88 -7.92
CA ASN A 200 -2.95 -6.93 -6.47
C ASN A 200 -1.53 -6.85 -5.87
N ASN A 201 -1.40 -6.12 -4.79
CA ASN A 201 -0.32 -6.20 -3.81
C ASN A 201 -0.93 -6.74 -2.49
N PRO A 202 -0.55 -7.94 -2.02
CA PRO A 202 0.77 -8.58 -2.21
C PRO A 202 0.83 -9.72 -3.22
N THR A 203 -0.27 -10.20 -3.78
CA THR A 203 -0.35 -11.51 -4.45
C THR A 203 0.08 -11.51 -5.93
N GLY A 204 0.04 -10.34 -6.58
CA GLY A 204 0.19 -10.25 -8.04
C GLY A 204 -1.02 -10.79 -8.80
N TYR A 205 -2.16 -11.05 -8.14
CA TYR A 205 -3.38 -11.44 -8.80
C TYR A 205 -3.93 -10.31 -9.70
N LEU A 206 -4.49 -10.67 -10.83
CA LEU A 206 -5.14 -9.76 -11.76
C LEU A 206 -6.59 -10.21 -11.95
N TYR A 207 -7.54 -9.37 -11.54
CA TYR A 207 -8.96 -9.72 -11.65
C TYR A 207 -9.41 -9.86 -13.09
N THR A 208 -10.17 -10.91 -13.36
CA THR A 208 -10.81 -11.19 -14.63
C THR A 208 -12.02 -10.27 -14.87
N GLN A 209 -12.46 -10.14 -16.13
CA GLN A 209 -13.67 -9.37 -16.44
C GLN A 209 -14.91 -9.92 -15.71
N THR A 210 -14.99 -11.25 -15.56
CA THR A 210 -16.10 -11.89 -14.83
C THR A 210 -16.11 -11.49 -13.36
N GLU A 211 -14.96 -11.50 -12.70
CA GLU A 211 -14.83 -11.08 -11.31
C GLU A 211 -15.15 -9.60 -11.12
N MET A 212 -14.59 -8.74 -11.99
CA MET A 212 -14.89 -7.31 -11.99
C MET A 212 -16.38 -7.02 -12.20
N ASN A 213 -17.05 -7.78 -13.08
CA ASN A 213 -18.50 -7.66 -13.26
C ASN A 213 -19.30 -8.07 -12.01
N LYS A 214 -18.89 -9.12 -11.30
CA LYS A 214 -19.51 -9.51 -10.02
C LYS A 214 -19.39 -8.42 -8.97
N ILE A 215 -18.20 -7.80 -8.84
CA ILE A 215 -17.98 -6.66 -7.95
C ILE A 215 -18.88 -5.49 -8.36
N ARG A 216 -18.95 -5.14 -9.65
CA ARG A 216 -19.86 -4.09 -10.17
C ARG A 216 -21.30 -4.33 -9.75
N ASP A 217 -21.79 -5.55 -9.95
CA ASP A 217 -23.19 -5.89 -9.70
C ASP A 217 -23.52 -5.76 -8.18
N LEU A 218 -22.56 -6.12 -7.33
CA LEU A 218 -22.69 -5.93 -5.89
C LEU A 218 -22.68 -4.46 -5.50
N VAL A 219 -21.71 -3.68 -6.04
CA VAL A 219 -21.62 -2.24 -5.85
C VAL A 219 -22.92 -1.55 -6.25
N LYS A 220 -23.47 -1.91 -7.41
CA LYS A 220 -24.72 -1.36 -7.92
C LYS A 220 -25.93 -1.75 -7.07
N LYS A 221 -25.99 -3.01 -6.61
CA LYS A 221 -27.09 -3.54 -5.79
C LYS A 221 -27.24 -2.83 -4.45
N TYR A 222 -26.11 -2.47 -3.83
CA TYR A 222 -26.04 -1.91 -2.49
C TYR A 222 -25.64 -0.44 -2.43
N ASP A 223 -25.48 0.22 -3.59
CA ASP A 223 -25.02 1.60 -3.74
C ASP A 223 -23.74 1.88 -2.93
N LEU A 224 -22.73 1.02 -3.11
CA LEU A 224 -21.44 1.11 -2.43
C LEU A 224 -20.43 1.93 -3.24
N TYR A 225 -19.42 2.49 -2.57
CA TYR A 225 -18.22 2.96 -3.26
C TYR A 225 -17.37 1.78 -3.71
N LEU A 226 -16.75 1.90 -4.90
CA LEU A 226 -15.67 1.03 -5.35
C LEU A 226 -14.35 1.80 -5.28
N PHE A 227 -13.57 1.56 -4.23
CA PHE A 227 -12.21 2.06 -4.10
C PHE A 227 -11.28 1.13 -4.89
N SER A 228 -10.64 1.64 -5.96
CA SER A 228 -9.79 0.85 -6.84
C SER A 228 -8.37 1.39 -6.86
N ASP A 229 -7.43 0.66 -6.25
CA ASP A 229 -6.00 0.96 -6.33
C ASP A 229 -5.43 0.35 -7.61
N GLU A 230 -5.04 1.20 -8.56
CA GLU A 230 -4.60 0.81 -9.89
C GLU A 230 -3.15 1.19 -10.19
N VAL A 231 -2.32 1.37 -9.15
CA VAL A 231 -0.92 1.82 -9.28
C VAL A 231 -0.01 0.86 -10.04
N TYR A 232 -0.44 -0.39 -10.28
CA TYR A 232 0.31 -1.42 -11.00
C TYR A 232 -0.23 -1.70 -12.41
N ARG A 233 -1.04 -0.83 -12.98
CA ARG A 233 -1.74 -0.98 -14.27
C ARG A 233 -0.81 -1.38 -15.42
N GLU A 234 0.41 -0.87 -15.47
CA GLU A 234 1.41 -1.18 -16.49
C GLU A 234 2.04 -2.57 -16.36
N PHE A 235 1.86 -3.21 -15.21
CA PHE A 235 2.48 -4.51 -14.90
C PHE A 235 1.44 -5.63 -15.00
N CYS A 236 0.83 -5.83 -16.18
CA CYS A 236 -0.11 -6.91 -16.48
C CYS A 236 0.53 -7.87 -17.47
N TYR A 237 0.69 -9.14 -17.10
CA TYR A 237 1.48 -10.12 -17.83
C TYR A 237 0.66 -11.14 -18.61
N THR A 238 -0.64 -10.94 -18.72
CA THR A 238 -1.56 -11.88 -19.41
C THR A 238 -1.62 -11.69 -20.91
N GLY A 239 -1.12 -10.58 -21.45
CA GLY A 239 -1.32 -10.16 -22.85
C GLY A 239 -2.73 -9.65 -23.14
N ALA A 240 -3.68 -9.74 -22.21
CA ALA A 240 -5.00 -9.15 -22.31
C ALA A 240 -5.01 -7.66 -21.94
N PRO A 241 -5.94 -6.86 -22.48
CA PRO A 241 -6.10 -5.48 -22.06
C PRO A 241 -6.40 -5.36 -20.55
N TYR A 242 -5.83 -4.34 -19.91
CA TYR A 242 -6.09 -4.04 -18.51
C TYR A 242 -7.55 -3.64 -18.28
N ILE A 243 -8.14 -4.10 -17.19
CA ILE A 243 -9.52 -3.80 -16.80
C ILE A 243 -9.51 -2.84 -15.62
N SER A 244 -9.81 -1.56 -15.87
CA SER A 244 -10.02 -0.54 -14.83
C SER A 244 -11.41 -0.63 -14.23
N ALA A 245 -11.58 -0.16 -12.98
CA ALA A 245 -12.90 0.02 -12.38
C ALA A 245 -13.81 0.97 -13.22
N PHE A 246 -13.23 1.94 -13.94
CA PHE A 246 -13.97 2.83 -14.84
C PHE A 246 -14.49 2.16 -16.12
N HIS A 247 -14.08 0.93 -16.44
CA HIS A 247 -14.69 0.15 -17.52
C HIS A 247 -16.02 -0.50 -17.11
N LEU A 248 -16.36 -0.48 -15.82
CA LEU A 248 -17.56 -1.09 -15.25
C LEU A 248 -18.76 -0.14 -15.41
N LYS A 249 -19.60 -0.42 -16.40
CA LYS A 249 -20.73 0.46 -16.73
C LYS A 249 -21.84 0.46 -15.69
N GLY A 250 -22.37 1.66 -15.43
CA GLY A 250 -23.51 1.90 -14.55
C GLY A 250 -23.15 2.05 -13.06
N ILE A 251 -21.86 2.23 -12.76
CA ILE A 251 -21.34 2.55 -11.44
C ILE A 251 -20.25 3.65 -11.50
N GLU A 252 -20.21 4.43 -12.57
CA GLU A 252 -19.14 5.40 -12.82
C GLU A 252 -19.00 6.42 -11.67
N ASP A 253 -20.11 6.83 -11.05
CA ASP A 253 -20.13 7.74 -9.91
C ASP A 253 -19.78 7.07 -8.56
N ASN A 254 -19.77 5.73 -8.53
CA ASN A 254 -19.38 4.97 -7.35
C ASN A 254 -17.85 4.72 -7.31
N VAL A 255 -17.16 4.88 -8.45
CA VAL A 255 -15.73 4.57 -8.57
C VAL A 255 -14.86 5.70 -8.02
N ILE A 256 -13.91 5.33 -7.15
CA ILE A 256 -12.83 6.19 -6.69
C ILE A 256 -11.52 5.44 -6.95
N LEU A 257 -10.78 5.89 -7.98
CA LEU A 257 -9.54 5.26 -8.41
C LEU A 257 -8.34 5.95 -7.76
N PHE A 258 -7.39 5.16 -7.30
CA PHE A 258 -6.09 5.61 -6.78
C PHE A 258 -4.98 5.26 -7.76
N ASP A 259 -4.11 6.23 -8.02
CA ASP A 259 -2.96 6.05 -8.91
C ASP A 259 -1.71 6.74 -8.36
N SER A 260 -0.54 6.39 -8.91
CA SER A 260 0.73 7.01 -8.54
C SER A 260 1.78 6.83 -9.64
N VAL A 261 2.61 7.83 -9.84
CA VAL A 261 3.81 7.73 -10.71
C VAL A 261 4.91 6.85 -10.10
N SER A 262 4.80 6.53 -8.80
CA SER A 262 5.81 5.81 -8.03
C SER A 262 6.26 4.48 -8.65
N LYS A 263 5.34 3.74 -9.25
CA LYS A 263 5.61 2.39 -9.80
C LYS A 263 5.91 2.46 -11.29
N ARG A 264 5.07 3.17 -12.02
CA ARG A 264 5.11 3.33 -13.47
C ARG A 264 6.43 3.92 -13.98
N TYR A 265 6.99 4.92 -13.27
CA TYR A 265 8.22 5.62 -13.67
C TYR A 265 9.38 5.45 -12.67
N ASN A 266 9.25 4.53 -11.71
CA ASN A 266 10.26 4.32 -10.66
C ASN A 266 10.55 5.61 -9.86
N GLU A 267 9.51 6.37 -9.55
CA GLU A 267 9.57 7.70 -8.93
C GLU A 267 8.97 7.71 -7.52
N CYS A 268 9.22 6.66 -6.74
CA CYS A 268 8.68 6.53 -5.38
C CYS A 268 8.99 7.73 -4.49
N GLY A 269 10.14 8.39 -4.71
CA GLY A 269 10.62 9.55 -3.95
C GLY A 269 9.93 10.86 -4.31
N LEU A 270 9.31 11.00 -5.48
CA LEU A 270 8.62 12.24 -5.89
C LEU A 270 7.37 12.52 -5.07
N ARG A 271 6.73 11.47 -4.52
CA ARG A 271 5.48 11.58 -3.76
C ARG A 271 4.36 12.24 -4.57
N ILE A 272 4.12 11.78 -5.80
CA ILE A 272 3.02 12.21 -6.66
C ILE A 272 2.11 11.02 -6.96
N GLY A 273 0.82 11.24 -6.77
CA GLY A 273 -0.26 10.32 -7.08
C GLY A 273 -1.51 11.07 -7.53
N ALA A 274 -2.59 10.36 -7.72
CA ALA A 274 -3.87 10.91 -8.11
C ALA A 274 -5.04 10.17 -7.44
N LEU A 275 -6.05 10.93 -7.08
CA LEU A 275 -7.41 10.46 -6.80
C LEU A 275 -8.25 10.83 -8.03
N VAL A 276 -8.93 9.85 -8.61
CA VAL A 276 -9.74 10.06 -9.81
C VAL A 276 -11.16 9.58 -9.54
N THR A 277 -12.16 10.45 -9.75
CA THR A 277 -13.57 10.09 -9.60
C THR A 277 -14.47 11.02 -10.40
N LYS A 278 -15.54 10.49 -11.00
CA LYS A 278 -16.60 11.28 -11.66
C LYS A 278 -17.60 11.85 -10.65
N ASN A 279 -17.63 11.32 -9.43
CA ASN A 279 -18.53 11.78 -8.39
C ASN A 279 -18.20 13.21 -7.93
N GLU A 280 -19.05 14.16 -8.32
CA GLU A 280 -18.82 15.59 -8.02
C GLU A 280 -18.88 15.88 -6.52
N ALA A 281 -19.77 15.20 -5.77
CA ALA A 281 -19.90 15.40 -4.33
C ALA A 281 -18.62 14.94 -3.59
N VAL A 282 -18.07 13.79 -3.99
CA VAL A 282 -16.79 13.29 -3.47
C VAL A 282 -15.66 14.26 -3.81
N ARG A 283 -15.55 14.72 -5.08
CA ARG A 283 -14.53 15.71 -5.46
C ARG A 283 -14.59 16.99 -4.63
N LYS A 284 -15.81 17.52 -4.42
CA LYS A 284 -16.01 18.71 -3.58
C LYS A 284 -15.59 18.48 -2.12
N CYS A 285 -15.82 17.29 -1.59
CA CYS A 285 -15.40 16.93 -0.24
C CYS A 285 -13.86 16.78 -0.16
N VAL A 286 -13.26 16.02 -1.06
CA VAL A 286 -11.80 15.84 -1.16
C VAL A 286 -11.09 17.18 -1.33
N MET A 287 -11.65 18.11 -2.10
CA MET A 287 -11.08 19.45 -2.28
C MET A 287 -10.89 20.21 -0.95
N LYS A 288 -11.77 20.03 0.04
CA LYS A 288 -11.60 20.66 1.35
C LYS A 288 -10.37 20.15 2.08
N PHE A 289 -10.09 18.84 1.99
CA PHE A 289 -8.86 18.23 2.53
C PHE A 289 -7.62 18.71 1.75
N CYS A 290 -7.72 18.83 0.42
CA CYS A 290 -6.65 19.40 -0.40
C CYS A 290 -6.32 20.84 0.00
N GLN A 291 -7.33 21.67 0.25
CA GLN A 291 -7.15 23.06 0.70
C GLN A 291 -6.53 23.11 2.11
N ALA A 292 -6.93 22.22 3.02
CA ALA A 292 -6.34 22.13 4.36
C ALA A 292 -4.86 21.70 4.31
N ARG A 293 -4.47 20.81 3.38
CA ARG A 293 -3.10 20.40 3.11
C ARG A 293 -2.30 21.46 2.33
N LEU A 294 -2.95 22.44 1.70
CA LEU A 294 -2.48 23.51 0.81
C LEU A 294 -2.28 23.01 -0.64
N SER A 295 -1.16 22.39 -0.97
CA SER A 295 -0.87 21.91 -2.34
C SER A 295 0.00 20.65 -2.35
N PRO A 296 -0.05 19.84 -3.44
CA PRO A 296 0.95 18.79 -3.64
C PRO A 296 2.35 19.40 -3.88
N PRO A 297 3.45 18.61 -3.71
CA PRO A 297 4.81 19.07 -3.92
C PRO A 297 5.02 19.63 -5.34
N LEU A 298 5.33 20.94 -5.48
CA LEU A 298 5.46 21.60 -6.76
C LEU A 298 6.52 20.94 -7.66
N ILE A 299 7.72 20.72 -7.12
CA ILE A 299 8.84 20.11 -7.87
C ILE A 299 8.46 18.70 -8.31
N GLY A 300 7.84 17.91 -7.43
CA GLY A 300 7.37 16.57 -7.77
C GLY A 300 6.37 16.57 -8.92
N GLN A 301 5.46 17.53 -8.96
CA GLN A 301 4.47 17.67 -10.04
C GLN A 301 5.12 18.02 -11.37
N ILE A 302 6.11 18.93 -11.39
CA ILE A 302 6.83 19.32 -12.61
C ILE A 302 7.56 18.11 -13.21
N ILE A 303 8.23 17.32 -12.37
CA ILE A 303 8.94 16.11 -12.79
C ILE A 303 7.94 15.05 -13.26
N ALA A 304 6.89 14.76 -12.48
CA ALA A 304 5.87 13.79 -12.85
C ALA A 304 5.16 14.16 -14.18
N GLU A 305 4.93 15.45 -14.44
CA GLU A 305 4.37 15.91 -15.71
C GLU A 305 5.28 15.59 -16.90
N ALA A 306 6.58 15.76 -16.74
CA ALA A 306 7.56 15.41 -17.77
C ALA A 306 7.65 13.88 -17.96
N SER A 307 7.52 13.11 -16.89
CA SER A 307 7.60 11.65 -16.93
C SER A 307 6.47 11.00 -17.70
N ILE A 308 5.32 11.67 -17.87
CA ILE A 308 4.24 11.19 -18.75
C ILE A 308 4.69 11.13 -20.22
N ASP A 309 5.63 11.97 -20.61
CA ASP A 309 6.20 11.96 -21.97
C ASP A 309 7.34 10.93 -22.15
N THR A 310 7.49 10.00 -21.21
CA THR A 310 8.49 8.92 -21.29
C THR A 310 8.30 8.12 -22.57
N PRO A 311 9.36 7.87 -23.36
CA PRO A 311 9.26 7.09 -24.58
C PRO A 311 8.72 5.68 -24.33
N LYS A 312 7.92 5.18 -25.28
CA LYS A 312 7.29 3.83 -25.17
C LYS A 312 8.31 2.71 -25.08
N ASP A 313 9.48 2.87 -25.69
CA ASP A 313 10.55 1.85 -25.58
C ASP A 313 11.08 1.72 -24.14
N TYR A 314 11.10 2.77 -23.32
CA TYR A 314 11.45 2.65 -21.90
C TYR A 314 10.42 1.76 -21.18
N MET A 315 9.13 2.02 -21.39
CA MET A 315 8.05 1.22 -20.79
C MET A 315 8.11 -0.24 -21.21
N LEU A 316 8.40 -0.49 -22.50
CA LEU A 316 8.54 -1.86 -23.03
C LEU A 316 9.76 -2.59 -22.46
N LYS A 317 10.91 -1.91 -22.35
CA LYS A 317 12.11 -2.48 -21.74
C LYS A 317 11.88 -2.82 -20.27
N MET A 318 11.27 -1.91 -19.50
CA MET A 318 10.92 -2.14 -18.11
C MET A 318 9.94 -3.31 -17.95
N TYR A 319 8.89 -3.36 -18.77
CA TYR A 319 7.93 -4.46 -18.78
C TYR A 319 8.61 -5.82 -19.03
N ASN A 320 9.46 -5.92 -20.06
CA ASN A 320 10.17 -7.16 -20.40
C ASN A 320 11.11 -7.59 -19.28
N GLU A 321 11.81 -6.64 -18.63
CA GLU A 321 12.66 -6.91 -17.47
C GLU A 321 11.86 -7.55 -16.33
N TYR A 322 10.67 -7.01 -16.01
CA TYR A 322 9.82 -7.60 -14.97
C TYR A 322 9.21 -8.95 -15.36
N VAL A 323 8.92 -9.18 -16.62
CA VAL A 323 8.52 -10.52 -17.13
C VAL A 323 9.60 -11.54 -16.85
N GLU A 324 10.87 -11.21 -17.15
CA GLU A 324 12.02 -12.08 -16.92
C GLU A 324 12.30 -12.31 -15.43
N ARG A 325 12.30 -11.25 -14.62
CA ARG A 325 12.50 -11.34 -13.16
C ARG A 325 11.41 -12.18 -12.49
N ARG A 326 10.14 -11.96 -12.89
CA ARG A 326 9.01 -12.76 -12.43
C ARG A 326 9.22 -14.24 -12.70
N LYS A 327 9.48 -14.59 -13.97
CA LYS A 327 9.70 -15.98 -14.37
C LYS A 327 10.84 -16.60 -13.57
N PHE A 328 11.95 -15.89 -13.47
CA PHE A 328 13.15 -16.37 -12.77
C PHE A 328 12.88 -16.64 -11.29
N LEU A 329 12.23 -15.70 -10.58
CA LEU A 329 11.93 -15.84 -9.16
C LEU A 329 10.93 -16.99 -8.91
N ILE A 330 9.82 -17.03 -9.67
CA ILE A 330 8.75 -18.03 -9.48
C ILE A 330 9.28 -19.45 -9.76
N ASP A 331 9.99 -19.64 -10.87
CA ASP A 331 10.61 -20.93 -11.20
C ASP A 331 11.63 -21.34 -10.13
N GLY A 332 12.41 -20.37 -9.61
CA GLY A 332 13.40 -20.61 -8.56
C GLY A 332 12.78 -21.01 -7.22
N LEU A 333 11.74 -20.31 -6.79
CA LEU A 333 11.03 -20.61 -5.54
C LEU A 333 10.38 -22.00 -5.59
N ASN A 334 9.65 -22.33 -6.65
CA ASN A 334 8.95 -23.60 -6.78
C ASN A 334 9.90 -24.83 -6.98
N ARG A 335 11.20 -24.60 -7.16
CA ARG A 335 12.23 -25.67 -7.12
C ARG A 335 12.77 -25.94 -5.72
N ILE A 336 12.48 -25.10 -4.74
CA ILE A 336 12.90 -25.33 -3.35
C ILE A 336 11.92 -26.32 -2.72
N PRO A 337 12.37 -27.44 -2.14
CA PRO A 337 11.46 -28.40 -1.52
C PRO A 337 10.55 -27.76 -0.46
N GLY A 338 9.25 -28.03 -0.55
CA GLY A 338 8.23 -27.51 0.37
C GLY A 338 7.82 -26.05 0.15
N VAL A 339 8.42 -25.34 -0.79
CA VAL A 339 8.01 -23.99 -1.17
C VAL A 339 6.99 -24.04 -2.30
N TYR A 340 5.92 -23.25 -2.18
CA TYR A 340 4.93 -23.08 -3.23
C TYR A 340 4.56 -21.60 -3.40
N THR A 341 4.50 -21.15 -4.64
CA THR A 341 3.96 -19.83 -5.01
C THR A 341 3.19 -19.94 -6.33
N PRO A 342 1.99 -19.37 -6.42
CA PRO A 342 1.28 -19.26 -7.70
C PRO A 342 2.00 -18.29 -8.64
N ILE A 343 1.69 -18.36 -9.93
CA ILE A 343 2.24 -17.45 -10.93
C ILE A 343 1.50 -16.12 -10.86
N PRO A 344 2.15 -15.01 -10.45
CA PRO A 344 1.50 -13.70 -10.43
C PRO A 344 1.19 -13.23 -11.85
N MET A 345 -0.02 -12.71 -12.05
CA MET A 345 -0.48 -12.25 -13.36
C MET A 345 -0.27 -10.74 -13.55
N GLY A 346 0.10 -10.03 -12.49
CA GLY A 346 0.40 -8.60 -12.51
C GLY A 346 1.24 -8.12 -11.34
N ALA A 347 1.45 -6.80 -11.22
CA ALA A 347 2.33 -6.16 -10.26
C ALA A 347 3.78 -6.70 -10.33
N PHE A 348 4.54 -6.61 -9.25
CA PHE A 348 5.89 -7.20 -9.15
C PHE A 348 6.11 -7.85 -7.77
N TYR A 349 5.05 -8.53 -7.30
CA TYR A 349 5.05 -9.28 -6.05
C TYR A 349 4.55 -10.69 -6.26
N THR A 350 4.92 -11.55 -5.33
CA THR A 350 4.29 -12.83 -5.09
C THR A 350 4.21 -13.12 -3.61
N VAL A 351 3.24 -13.93 -3.20
CA VAL A 351 3.20 -14.56 -1.88
C VAL A 351 3.62 -16.01 -2.07
N ALA A 352 4.59 -16.45 -1.28
CA ALA A 352 5.07 -17.81 -1.26
C ALA A 352 4.81 -18.44 0.11
N ARG A 353 4.30 -19.68 0.12
CA ARG A 353 4.27 -20.54 1.29
C ARG A 353 5.62 -21.23 1.43
N LEU A 354 6.16 -21.21 2.64
CA LEU A 354 7.43 -21.81 3.00
C LEU A 354 7.21 -22.94 4.01
N PRO A 355 8.09 -23.95 4.08
CA PRO A 355 8.02 -25.04 5.07
C PRO A 355 8.54 -24.56 6.45
N ILE A 356 7.86 -23.62 7.07
CA ILE A 356 8.23 -22.97 8.34
C ILE A 356 7.06 -22.92 9.32
N ASP A 357 7.35 -22.81 10.61
CA ASP A 357 6.38 -22.68 11.68
C ASP A 357 5.74 -21.30 11.77
N ASP A 358 6.54 -20.25 11.52
CA ASP A 358 6.11 -18.86 11.68
C ASP A 358 6.96 -17.91 10.84
N ALA A 359 6.32 -17.21 9.89
CA ALA A 359 7.01 -16.30 8.96
C ALA A 359 7.60 -15.06 9.64
N ASP A 360 6.99 -14.57 10.72
CA ASP A 360 7.53 -13.44 11.48
C ASP A 360 8.85 -13.83 12.17
N LYS A 361 8.87 -15.02 12.79
CA LYS A 361 10.09 -15.56 13.41
C LYS A 361 11.16 -15.85 12.37
N PHE A 362 10.79 -16.50 11.26
CA PHE A 362 11.71 -16.84 10.20
C PHE A 362 12.37 -15.59 9.59
N CYS A 363 11.55 -14.57 9.23
CA CYS A 363 12.06 -13.33 8.66
C CYS A 363 12.94 -12.54 9.65
N ALA A 364 12.64 -12.58 10.95
CA ALA A 364 13.50 -11.98 11.96
C ALA A 364 14.81 -12.76 12.12
N TRP A 365 14.74 -14.10 12.22
CA TRP A 365 15.90 -14.98 12.35
C TRP A 365 16.89 -14.85 11.17
N LEU A 366 16.37 -14.72 9.95
CA LEU A 366 17.21 -14.45 8.76
C LEU A 366 18.13 -13.24 8.93
N LEU A 367 17.69 -12.23 9.67
CA LEU A 367 18.43 -10.97 9.84
C LEU A 367 19.26 -10.92 11.12
N SER A 368 18.83 -11.63 12.19
CA SER A 368 19.52 -11.64 13.48
C SER A 368 20.58 -12.72 13.60
N ASP A 369 20.25 -13.96 13.18
CA ASP A 369 21.00 -15.15 13.56
C ASP A 369 21.58 -15.90 12.35
N PHE A 370 21.03 -15.73 11.14
CA PHE A 370 21.44 -16.45 9.96
C PHE A 370 22.28 -15.60 9.00
N GLN A 371 23.30 -16.22 8.46
CA GLN A 371 24.01 -15.79 7.25
C GLN A 371 24.63 -17.00 6.54
N TYR A 372 24.71 -16.92 5.23
CA TYR A 372 25.46 -17.88 4.41
C TYR A 372 26.48 -17.11 3.57
N GLU A 373 27.78 -17.39 3.76
CA GLU A 373 28.87 -16.67 3.10
C GLU A 373 28.78 -15.15 3.21
N GLY A 374 28.42 -14.63 4.41
CA GLY A 374 28.26 -13.20 4.65
C GLY A 374 27.02 -12.59 4.00
N GLN A 375 25.99 -13.37 3.64
CA GLN A 375 24.81 -12.93 2.92
C GLN A 375 23.52 -13.42 3.60
N THR A 376 22.45 -12.63 3.55
CA THR A 376 21.11 -12.99 4.00
C THR A 376 20.03 -12.35 3.14
N VAL A 377 18.76 -12.71 3.39
CA VAL A 377 17.59 -12.24 2.63
C VAL A 377 16.61 -11.56 3.59
N MET A 378 16.03 -10.46 3.17
CA MET A 378 14.92 -9.79 3.87
C MET A 378 13.65 -9.91 3.05
N MET A 379 12.61 -10.54 3.63
CA MET A 379 11.27 -10.69 3.06
C MET A 379 10.25 -10.02 3.99
N ALA A 380 9.01 -9.88 3.54
CA ALA A 380 7.93 -9.39 4.39
C ALA A 380 7.06 -10.57 4.84
N PRO A 381 6.92 -10.85 6.15
CA PRO A 381 6.01 -11.89 6.63
C PRO A 381 4.58 -11.54 6.24
N ALA A 382 3.83 -12.54 5.73
CA ALA A 382 2.52 -12.28 5.15
C ALA A 382 1.41 -12.10 6.19
N SER A 383 1.63 -12.47 7.46
CA SER A 383 0.70 -12.24 8.56
C SER A 383 0.17 -10.82 8.63
N GLY A 384 1.01 -9.83 8.33
CA GLY A 384 0.64 -8.41 8.35
C GLY A 384 -0.13 -7.91 7.12
N PHE A 385 -0.44 -8.77 6.15
CA PHE A 385 -1.30 -8.45 5.00
C PHE A 385 -2.74 -8.98 5.18
N TYR A 386 -3.01 -9.61 6.33
CA TYR A 386 -4.31 -10.10 6.76
C TYR A 386 -4.76 -9.34 8.01
N THR A 387 -6.02 -8.94 8.08
CA THR A 387 -6.68 -8.49 9.32
C THR A 387 -7.39 -9.66 9.98
N ALA A 388 -7.74 -10.69 9.21
CA ALA A 388 -8.22 -11.98 9.73
C ALA A 388 -7.09 -12.66 10.52
N LYS A 389 -7.46 -13.21 11.70
CA LYS A 389 -6.49 -13.79 12.63
C LYS A 389 -5.94 -15.12 12.12
N ASP A 390 -4.71 -15.40 12.52
CA ASP A 390 -4.05 -16.70 12.34
C ASP A 390 -3.77 -17.11 10.89
N LEU A 391 -3.79 -16.15 9.95
CA LEU A 391 -3.46 -16.35 8.53
C LEU A 391 -2.05 -15.86 8.19
N GLY A 392 -1.50 -16.40 7.08
CA GLY A 392 -0.18 -16.01 6.57
C GLY A 392 1.00 -16.38 7.46
N LYS A 393 0.84 -17.36 8.38
CA LYS A 393 1.89 -17.77 9.33
C LYS A 393 3.07 -18.46 8.67
N ASP A 394 2.83 -19.16 7.59
CA ASP A 394 3.84 -19.85 6.78
C ASP A 394 4.06 -19.16 5.43
N GLU A 395 3.52 -17.96 5.26
CA GLU A 395 3.58 -17.21 4.01
C GLU A 395 4.49 -15.97 4.12
N VAL A 396 5.19 -15.66 3.04
CA VAL A 396 6.00 -14.44 2.90
C VAL A 396 5.69 -13.74 1.59
N ARG A 397 5.69 -12.39 1.60
CA ARG A 397 5.67 -11.62 0.37
C ARG A 397 7.08 -11.34 -0.11
N LEU A 398 7.33 -11.60 -1.41
CA LEU A 398 8.56 -11.24 -2.12
C LEU A 398 8.25 -10.26 -3.24
N ALA A 399 9.16 -9.29 -3.44
CA ALA A 399 9.14 -8.37 -4.57
C ALA A 399 10.29 -8.74 -5.52
N TYR A 400 10.02 -8.92 -6.82
CA TYR A 400 11.05 -9.23 -7.83
C TYR A 400 11.57 -7.95 -8.50
N VAL A 401 11.98 -6.99 -7.66
CA VAL A 401 12.39 -5.63 -8.09
C VAL A 401 13.90 -5.43 -8.19
N ILE A 402 14.71 -6.41 -7.79
CA ILE A 402 16.18 -6.39 -7.90
C ILE A 402 16.66 -7.17 -9.13
N GLU A 403 17.88 -6.91 -9.59
CA GLU A 403 18.46 -7.56 -10.77
C GLU A 403 18.53 -9.10 -10.65
N LYS A 404 18.51 -9.80 -11.80
CA LYS A 404 18.46 -11.28 -11.85
C LYS A 404 19.62 -11.94 -11.14
N GLU A 405 20.81 -11.36 -11.19
CA GLU A 405 22.02 -11.84 -10.52
C GLU A 405 21.85 -11.82 -9.00
N ASP A 406 21.26 -10.75 -8.46
CA ASP A 406 20.99 -10.65 -7.03
C ASP A 406 19.77 -11.49 -6.62
N LEU A 407 18.75 -11.66 -7.50
CA LEU A 407 17.67 -12.63 -7.29
C LEU A 407 18.21 -14.09 -7.22
N ALA A 408 19.17 -14.45 -8.07
CA ALA A 408 19.80 -15.78 -8.04
C ALA A 408 20.50 -16.05 -6.70
N LYS A 409 21.28 -15.08 -6.22
CA LYS A 409 21.95 -15.16 -4.92
C LYS A 409 20.95 -15.22 -3.77
N ALA A 410 19.92 -14.38 -3.80
CA ALA A 410 18.85 -14.35 -2.80
C ALA A 410 18.12 -15.71 -2.72
N LEU A 411 17.76 -16.31 -3.84
CA LEU A 411 17.16 -17.66 -3.90
C LEU A 411 18.08 -18.74 -3.33
N PHE A 412 19.37 -18.68 -3.68
CA PHE A 412 20.36 -19.64 -3.16
C PHE A 412 20.48 -19.52 -1.63
N VAL A 413 20.60 -18.29 -1.12
CA VAL A 413 20.69 -18.01 0.33
C VAL A 413 19.40 -18.43 1.05
N LEU A 414 18.22 -18.15 0.47
CA LEU A 414 16.93 -18.58 1.02
C LEU A 414 16.84 -20.11 1.13
N ARG A 415 17.27 -20.85 0.08
CA ARG A 415 17.32 -22.31 0.12
C ARG A 415 18.21 -22.80 1.27
N LYS A 416 19.41 -22.21 1.43
CA LYS A 416 20.32 -22.56 2.53
C LYS A 416 19.76 -22.25 3.90
N ALA A 417 19.03 -21.14 4.03
CA ALA A 417 18.33 -20.79 5.26
C ALA A 417 17.25 -21.82 5.62
N LEU A 418 16.43 -22.24 4.65
CA LEU A 418 15.39 -23.24 4.86
C LEU A 418 15.94 -24.64 5.22
N GLU A 419 17.17 -24.96 4.77
CA GLU A 419 17.84 -26.23 5.14
C GLU A 419 18.18 -26.30 6.65
N VAL A 420 18.43 -25.15 7.31
CA VAL A 420 18.96 -25.07 8.68
C VAL A 420 18.06 -24.33 9.67
N TYR A 421 16.91 -23.80 9.24
CA TYR A 421 15.99 -23.07 10.12
C TYR A 421 15.42 -24.00 11.22
N PRO A 422 15.52 -23.60 12.52
CA PRO A 422 15.06 -24.46 13.62
C PRO A 422 13.55 -24.76 13.62
N GLY A 423 12.73 -23.86 13.04
CA GLY A 423 11.29 -23.99 12.92
C GLY A 423 10.82 -24.59 11.58
N ARG A 424 11.69 -25.35 10.87
CA ARG A 424 11.34 -26.03 9.64
C ARG A 424 10.32 -27.14 9.89
N THR A 425 9.32 -27.28 8.97
CA THR A 425 8.19 -28.20 9.13
C THR A 425 8.29 -29.48 8.28
N ILE A 426 9.28 -29.61 7.39
CA ILE A 426 9.53 -30.81 6.53
C ILE A 426 10.99 -31.22 6.58
#